data_84a33b624100ceb16ea3e980af766df9
#
_entry.id   84a33b624100ceb16ea3e980af766df9
#
_cell.length_a   1.000
_cell.length_b   1.000
_cell.length_c   1.000
_cell.angle_alpha   90.00
_cell.angle_beta   90.00
_cell.angle_gamma   90.00
#
_symmetry.space_group_name_H-M   'P 1'
#
loop_
_entity.id
_entity.type
_entity.pdbx_description
1 polymer ?
#
loop_
_entity_poly.entity_id
_entity_poly.type
_entity_poly.pdbx_seq_one_letter_code
_entity_poly.pdbx_strand_id
1 'polypeptide(L)'
;MVQVCPPPPTRDVTPCFYDIPAGSQLVRIFDPTQRGANALTFRCYGPVVRFDHHRGVGQNRKACDDPERSVYYTSWSNDFGDAFSSCLVERFGDTGVVKTGENRVAMPLLNRDLHLLDLRFNGAMLAGTVAAISKCEHRLSQPWSRYFYETINTFGIIDGMIYLNAHNDGPALLLYERAQDALMCPDEFIIRLDDRELRQILVDTMAKNSLTWSN
;
A
#
# COMPACT_ATOMS: atom_id res chain seq x y z
N MET A 1 -5.25 -13.72 22.43
CA MET A 1 -4.97 -13.60 20.96
C MET A 1 -5.97 -12.63 20.37
N VAL A 2 -5.54 -11.61 19.61
CA VAL A 2 -6.47 -10.69 18.92
C VAL A 2 -7.07 -11.42 17.72
N GLN A 3 -8.41 -11.38 17.62
CA GLN A 3 -9.14 -12.02 16.52
C GLN A 3 -9.65 -10.97 15.55
N VAL A 4 -9.35 -11.14 14.26
CA VAL A 4 -9.94 -10.36 13.17
C VAL A 4 -11.22 -11.05 12.72
N CYS A 5 -12.37 -10.44 13.07
CA CYS A 5 -13.68 -10.95 12.62
C CYS A 5 -13.95 -10.48 11.17
N PRO A 6 -14.75 -11.22 10.39
CA PRO A 6 -15.16 -10.77 9.06
C PRO A 6 -16.13 -9.57 9.12
N PRO A 7 -16.20 -8.73 8.06
CA PRO A 7 -17.23 -7.69 7.95
C PRO A 7 -18.61 -8.32 7.68
N PRO A 8 -19.74 -7.62 7.95
CA PRO A 8 -19.79 -6.27 8.56
C PRO A 8 -19.49 -6.29 10.06
N PRO A 9 -19.06 -5.14 10.64
CA PRO A 9 -18.88 -5.05 12.09
C PRO A 9 -20.21 -5.19 12.81
N THR A 10 -20.16 -5.73 14.05
CA THR A 10 -21.33 -5.87 14.92
C THR A 10 -21.60 -4.62 15.78
N ARG A 11 -20.76 -3.61 15.62
CA ARG A 11 -20.83 -2.35 16.38
C ARG A 11 -20.94 -1.17 15.43
N ASP A 12 -21.41 -0.03 15.95
CA ASP A 12 -21.38 1.22 15.21
C ASP A 12 -19.93 1.61 14.86
N VAL A 13 -19.77 2.23 13.70
CA VAL A 13 -18.49 2.69 13.19
C VAL A 13 -18.49 4.20 13.04
N THR A 14 -17.36 4.81 13.34
CA THR A 14 -17.11 6.25 13.18
C THR A 14 -15.75 6.39 12.51
N PRO A 15 -15.66 6.15 11.17
CA PRO A 15 -14.39 6.09 10.46
C PRO A 15 -13.59 7.39 10.60
N CYS A 16 -12.29 7.27 10.74
CA CYS A 16 -11.35 8.37 10.62
C CYS A 16 -10.81 8.45 9.20
N PHE A 17 -10.62 9.66 8.71
CA PHE A 17 -10.05 9.92 7.40
C PHE A 17 -8.77 10.73 7.51
N TYR A 18 -7.92 10.59 6.51
CA TYR A 18 -6.68 11.32 6.40
C TYR A 18 -6.51 11.82 4.96
N ASP A 19 -6.36 13.13 4.81
CA ASP A 19 -6.16 13.73 3.50
C ASP A 19 -4.69 13.99 3.26
N ILE A 20 -4.17 13.51 2.12
CA ILE A 20 -2.83 13.84 1.64
C ILE A 20 -2.98 14.92 0.57
N PRO A 21 -2.40 16.12 0.76
CA PRO A 21 -2.63 17.25 -0.14
C PRO A 21 -1.98 17.05 -1.51
N ALA A 22 -2.56 17.69 -2.52
CA ALA A 22 -1.95 17.86 -3.84
C ALA A 22 -0.52 18.40 -3.71
N GLY A 23 0.37 18.00 -4.62
CA GLY A 23 1.80 18.32 -4.56
C GLY A 23 2.61 17.40 -3.65
N SER A 24 1.98 16.55 -2.83
CA SER A 24 2.69 15.55 -2.05
C SER A 24 3.37 14.52 -2.96
N GLN A 25 4.56 14.08 -2.54
CA GLN A 25 5.32 13.04 -3.22
C GLN A 25 5.13 11.70 -2.50
N LEU A 26 4.74 10.68 -3.23
CA LEU A 26 4.67 9.30 -2.76
C LEU A 26 5.98 8.57 -3.06
N VAL A 27 6.18 7.38 -2.47
CA VAL A 27 7.32 6.51 -2.77
C VAL A 27 6.81 5.12 -3.11
N ARG A 28 7.33 4.55 -4.20
CA ARG A 28 7.04 3.17 -4.61
C ARG A 28 8.30 2.48 -5.10
N ILE A 29 8.49 1.22 -4.69
CA ILE A 29 9.52 0.34 -5.27
C ILE A 29 8.83 -0.72 -6.14
N PHE A 30 9.27 -0.84 -7.39
CA PHE A 30 8.70 -1.77 -8.36
C PHE A 30 9.78 -2.40 -9.24
N ASP A 31 9.44 -3.53 -9.83
CA ASP A 31 10.29 -4.25 -10.79
C ASP A 31 9.60 -4.23 -12.16
N PRO A 32 10.15 -3.51 -13.16
CA PRO A 32 9.53 -3.38 -14.47
C PRO A 32 9.49 -4.70 -15.26
N THR A 33 10.27 -5.70 -14.87
CA THR A 33 10.25 -7.02 -15.52
C THR A 33 9.04 -7.86 -15.07
N GLN A 34 8.42 -7.48 -13.95
CA GLN A 34 7.25 -8.16 -13.43
C GLN A 34 5.97 -7.64 -14.09
N ARG A 35 5.41 -8.42 -15.01
CA ARG A 35 4.13 -8.14 -15.71
C ARG A 35 4.07 -6.77 -16.38
N GLY A 36 5.20 -6.23 -16.85
CA GLY A 36 5.25 -4.92 -17.48
C GLY A 36 4.89 -3.76 -16.56
N ALA A 37 5.16 -3.89 -15.25
CA ALA A 37 4.88 -2.85 -14.28
C ALA A 37 5.69 -1.58 -14.58
N ASN A 38 5.07 -0.42 -14.38
CA ASN A 38 5.72 0.89 -14.40
C ASN A 38 5.40 1.69 -13.13
N ALA A 39 5.89 2.90 -13.05
CA ALA A 39 5.72 3.77 -11.89
C ALA A 39 4.25 3.95 -11.47
N LEU A 40 3.33 3.97 -12.41
CA LEU A 40 1.90 4.27 -12.21
C LEU A 40 0.98 3.06 -12.45
N THR A 41 1.54 1.85 -12.61
CA THR A 41 0.72 0.66 -12.87
C THR A 41 -0.10 0.27 -11.64
N PHE A 42 -1.41 0.40 -11.74
CA PHE A 42 -2.35 -0.25 -10.83
C PHE A 42 -2.48 -1.73 -11.21
N ARG A 43 -2.34 -2.61 -10.22
CA ARG A 43 -2.43 -4.04 -10.45
C ARG A 43 -3.89 -4.48 -10.50
N CYS A 44 -4.34 -4.97 -11.64
CA CYS A 44 -5.70 -5.48 -11.85
C CYS A 44 -5.84 -6.98 -11.53
N TYR A 45 -4.74 -7.73 -11.46
CA TYR A 45 -4.78 -9.15 -11.11
C TYR A 45 -4.85 -9.36 -9.59
N GLY A 46 -5.92 -9.98 -9.12
CA GLY A 46 -6.13 -10.22 -7.68
C GLY A 46 -7.41 -11.01 -7.37
N PRO A 47 -7.72 -11.27 -6.09
CA PRO A 47 -6.95 -10.85 -4.91
C PRO A 47 -5.72 -11.72 -4.66
N VAL A 48 -4.58 -11.11 -4.31
CA VAL A 48 -3.30 -11.81 -4.05
C VAL A 48 -2.68 -11.38 -2.72
N VAL A 49 -2.66 -10.07 -2.44
CA VAL A 49 -1.98 -9.53 -1.27
C VAL A 49 -2.97 -8.85 -0.31
N ARG A 50 -2.44 -8.36 0.80
CA ARG A 50 -3.21 -7.71 1.87
C ARG A 50 -4.02 -6.55 1.30
N PHE A 51 -5.27 -6.44 1.74
CA PHE A 51 -6.19 -5.38 1.31
C PHE A 51 -6.57 -5.34 -0.17
N ASP A 52 -6.26 -6.36 -0.96
CA ASP A 52 -6.82 -6.47 -2.31
C ASP A 52 -8.35 -6.53 -2.25
N HIS A 53 -9.01 -5.58 -2.93
CA HIS A 53 -10.48 -5.53 -2.97
C HIS A 53 -11.09 -6.15 -4.22
N HIS A 54 -10.27 -6.83 -5.04
CA HIS A 54 -10.70 -7.56 -6.23
C HIS A 54 -11.83 -8.54 -5.91
N ARG A 55 -12.76 -8.69 -6.85
CA ARG A 55 -13.91 -9.61 -6.69
C ARG A 55 -13.47 -11.07 -6.69
N GLY A 56 -12.50 -11.43 -7.54
CA GLY A 56 -12.07 -12.80 -7.76
C GLY A 56 -13.14 -13.66 -8.45
N VAL A 57 -12.81 -14.90 -8.78
CA VAL A 57 -13.71 -15.83 -9.48
C VAL A 57 -14.10 -17.02 -8.59
N GLY A 58 -15.39 -17.35 -8.61
CA GLY A 58 -15.97 -18.49 -7.89
C GLY A 58 -16.05 -18.30 -6.37
N GLN A 59 -16.53 -19.31 -5.67
CA GLN A 59 -16.74 -19.27 -4.22
C GLN A 59 -15.45 -19.04 -3.41
N ASN A 60 -14.32 -19.55 -3.91
CA ASN A 60 -13.01 -19.40 -3.27
C ASN A 60 -12.26 -18.12 -3.70
N ARG A 61 -12.91 -17.26 -4.48
CA ARG A 61 -12.35 -15.98 -4.96
C ARG A 61 -10.94 -16.12 -5.52
N LYS A 62 -10.75 -17.04 -6.46
CA LYS A 62 -9.48 -17.20 -7.16
C LYS A 62 -9.09 -15.89 -7.86
N ALA A 63 -7.81 -15.57 -7.82
CA ALA A 63 -7.29 -14.36 -8.46
C ALA A 63 -7.54 -14.38 -9.98
N CYS A 64 -7.99 -13.25 -10.49
CA CYS A 64 -8.20 -13.00 -11.92
C CYS A 64 -7.95 -11.53 -12.22
N ASP A 65 -7.93 -11.17 -13.48
CA ASP A 65 -7.90 -9.77 -13.90
C ASP A 65 -9.26 -9.12 -13.60
N ASP A 66 -9.22 -7.98 -12.88
CA ASP A 66 -10.37 -7.17 -12.49
C ASP A 66 -10.00 -5.70 -12.61
N PRO A 67 -10.03 -5.11 -13.83
CA PRO A 67 -9.58 -3.74 -14.07
C PRO A 67 -10.44 -2.69 -13.34
N GLU A 68 -11.69 -3.02 -12.97
CA GLU A 68 -12.57 -2.14 -12.19
C GLU A 68 -12.23 -2.14 -10.67
N ARG A 69 -11.30 -2.97 -10.26
CA ARG A 69 -10.89 -3.17 -8.85
C ARG A 69 -9.37 -3.23 -8.70
N SER A 70 -8.66 -2.47 -9.54
CA SER A 70 -7.20 -2.46 -9.46
C SER A 70 -6.68 -1.71 -8.23
N VAL A 71 -5.46 -2.03 -7.81
CA VAL A 71 -4.84 -1.49 -6.60
C VAL A 71 -3.43 -0.97 -6.89
N TYR A 72 -3.04 0.04 -6.13
CA TYR A 72 -1.72 0.63 -6.16
C TYR A 72 -1.14 0.69 -4.74
N TYR A 73 -0.02 0.01 -4.51
CA TYR A 73 0.68 0.02 -3.23
C TYR A 73 1.83 1.01 -3.28
N THR A 74 1.92 1.85 -2.28
CA THR A 74 2.89 2.93 -2.16
C THR A 74 3.08 3.31 -0.69
N SER A 75 3.92 4.27 -0.40
CA SER A 75 4.07 4.88 0.92
C SER A 75 4.10 6.40 0.81
N TRP A 76 3.77 7.05 1.90
CA TRP A 76 3.87 8.49 2.07
C TRP A 76 4.24 8.84 3.52
N SER A 77 5.12 9.82 3.67
CA SER A 77 5.46 10.46 4.93
C SER A 77 5.96 11.88 4.63
N ASN A 78 5.92 12.75 5.62
CA ASN A 78 6.58 14.07 5.54
C ASN A 78 8.11 13.94 5.39
N ASP A 79 8.66 12.81 5.81
CA ASP A 79 10.08 12.46 5.63
C ASP A 79 10.20 11.38 4.54
N PHE A 80 11.00 11.68 3.52
CA PHE A 80 11.24 10.75 2.41
C PHE A 80 11.86 9.43 2.90
N GLY A 81 12.76 9.48 3.88
CA GLY A 81 13.43 8.29 4.42
C GLY A 81 12.45 7.32 5.08
N ASP A 82 11.44 7.81 5.78
CA ASP A 82 10.41 6.96 6.40
C ASP A 82 9.52 6.31 5.33
N ALA A 83 9.11 7.07 4.30
CA ALA A 83 8.34 6.52 3.18
C ALA A 83 9.17 5.49 2.39
N PHE A 84 10.45 5.78 2.11
CA PHE A 84 11.37 4.87 1.45
C PHE A 84 11.59 3.60 2.27
N SER A 85 11.82 3.75 3.58
CA SER A 85 11.98 2.62 4.52
C SER A 85 10.76 1.70 4.51
N SER A 86 9.55 2.27 4.56
CA SER A 86 8.32 1.51 4.48
C SER A 86 8.22 0.71 3.17
N CYS A 87 8.49 1.34 2.03
CA CYS A 87 8.49 0.65 0.73
C CYS A 87 9.56 -0.45 0.65
N LEU A 88 10.75 -0.21 1.19
CA LEU A 88 11.85 -1.17 1.14
C LEU A 88 11.51 -2.45 1.93
N VAL A 89 10.97 -2.29 3.15
CA VAL A 89 10.59 -3.46 3.96
C VAL A 89 9.37 -4.19 3.42
N GLU A 90 8.38 -3.48 2.85
CA GLU A 90 7.25 -4.11 2.16
C GLU A 90 7.71 -4.94 0.94
N ARG A 91 8.79 -4.53 0.28
CA ARG A 91 9.33 -5.24 -0.89
C ARG A 91 10.24 -6.41 -0.53
N PHE A 92 11.06 -6.28 0.53
CA PHE A 92 12.14 -7.21 0.83
C PHE A 92 12.11 -7.77 2.25
N GLY A 93 11.22 -7.29 3.12
CA GLY A 93 11.19 -7.65 4.54
C GLY A 93 10.96 -9.13 4.79
N ASP A 94 10.11 -9.79 4.01
CA ASP A 94 9.85 -11.23 4.16
C ASP A 94 11.11 -12.10 3.97
N THR A 95 12.02 -11.68 3.09
CA THR A 95 13.27 -12.41 2.82
C THR A 95 14.45 -11.85 3.60
N GLY A 96 14.38 -10.60 4.05
CA GLY A 96 15.48 -9.87 4.64
C GLY A 96 16.63 -9.54 3.66
N VAL A 97 16.44 -9.83 2.35
CA VAL A 97 17.49 -9.70 1.34
C VAL A 97 17.09 -8.71 0.26
N VAL A 98 17.81 -7.60 0.19
CA VAL A 98 17.60 -6.56 -0.82
C VAL A 98 18.24 -6.95 -2.13
N LYS A 99 17.43 -6.96 -3.21
CA LYS A 99 17.86 -7.17 -4.59
C LYS A 99 17.66 -5.87 -5.34
N THR A 100 18.76 -5.18 -5.65
CA THR A 100 18.67 -3.91 -6.39
C THR A 100 18.34 -4.15 -7.86
N GLY A 101 19.07 -5.01 -8.54
CA GLY A 101 18.82 -5.52 -9.89
C GLY A 101 18.00 -4.60 -10.80
N GLU A 102 16.85 -5.09 -11.24
CA GLU A 102 15.89 -4.33 -12.07
C GLU A 102 14.95 -3.43 -11.26
N ASN A 103 15.00 -3.47 -9.91
CA ASN A 103 14.11 -2.65 -9.10
C ASN A 103 14.34 -1.15 -9.33
N ARG A 104 13.22 -0.43 -9.38
CA ARG A 104 13.16 1.03 -9.54
C ARG A 104 12.46 1.63 -8.34
N VAL A 105 12.87 2.85 -8.00
CA VAL A 105 12.15 3.73 -7.08
C VAL A 105 11.43 4.76 -7.93
N ALA A 106 10.13 4.84 -7.78
CA ALA A 106 9.32 5.91 -8.34
C ALA A 106 8.86 6.84 -7.22
N MET A 107 8.80 8.11 -7.54
CA MET A 107 8.36 9.19 -6.65
C MET A 107 7.16 9.94 -7.27
N PRO A 108 5.99 9.29 -7.38
CA PRO A 108 4.81 9.94 -7.97
C PRO A 108 4.40 11.17 -7.18
N LEU A 109 3.94 12.19 -7.91
CA LEU A 109 3.35 13.40 -7.36
C LEU A 109 1.83 13.31 -7.42
N LEU A 110 1.17 13.89 -6.41
CA LEU A 110 -0.27 14.06 -6.40
C LEU A 110 -0.67 15.34 -7.15
N ASN A 111 -1.58 15.23 -8.12
CA ASN A 111 -2.17 16.38 -8.82
C ASN A 111 -3.49 16.85 -8.19
N ARG A 112 -4.06 16.07 -7.26
CA ARG A 112 -5.17 16.43 -6.39
C ARG A 112 -5.00 15.81 -5.01
N ASP A 113 -5.78 16.27 -4.03
CA ASP A 113 -5.82 15.66 -2.70
C ASP A 113 -6.30 14.19 -2.80
N LEU A 114 -5.75 13.34 -1.93
CA LEU A 114 -6.24 11.97 -1.70
C LEU A 114 -7.05 11.94 -0.41
N HIS A 115 -8.25 11.39 -0.47
CA HIS A 115 -9.10 11.13 0.69
C HIS A 115 -9.00 9.65 1.11
N LEU A 116 -8.35 9.37 2.25
CA LEU A 116 -7.98 8.01 2.66
C LEU A 116 -8.69 7.62 3.97
N LEU A 117 -9.14 6.36 4.05
CA LEU A 117 -9.53 5.77 5.33
C LEU A 117 -8.27 5.57 6.19
N ASP A 118 -8.24 6.16 7.39
CA ASP A 118 -7.11 6.00 8.31
C ASP A 118 -7.32 4.78 9.21
N LEU A 119 -6.50 3.75 9.00
CA LEU A 119 -6.49 2.53 9.80
C LEU A 119 -5.36 2.48 10.83
N ARG A 120 -4.57 3.56 10.93
CA ARG A 120 -3.47 3.65 11.89
C ARG A 120 -4.00 3.80 13.31
N PHE A 121 -3.20 3.39 14.30
CA PHE A 121 -3.51 3.53 15.72
C PHE A 121 -4.90 3.02 16.10
N ASN A 122 -5.81 3.89 16.54
CA ASN A 122 -7.20 3.56 16.84
C ASN A 122 -8.14 3.59 15.63
N GLY A 123 -7.67 4.07 14.46
CA GLY A 123 -8.49 4.20 13.26
C GLY A 123 -9.11 2.89 12.80
N ALA A 124 -8.37 1.79 12.88
CA ALA A 124 -8.93 0.45 12.59
C ALA A 124 -10.11 0.09 13.51
N MET A 125 -10.03 0.44 14.79
CA MET A 125 -11.13 0.22 15.74
C MET A 125 -12.36 1.07 15.39
N LEU A 126 -12.15 2.32 15.02
CA LEU A 126 -13.21 3.24 14.60
C LEU A 126 -13.83 2.84 13.26
N ALA A 127 -13.07 2.21 12.38
CA ALA A 127 -13.57 1.62 11.13
C ALA A 127 -14.29 0.26 11.32
N GLY A 128 -14.43 -0.21 12.57
CA GLY A 128 -15.17 -1.43 12.90
C GLY A 128 -14.33 -2.71 12.96
N THR A 129 -13.06 -2.67 12.64
CA THR A 129 -12.12 -3.81 12.70
C THR A 129 -11.16 -3.70 13.89
N VAL A 130 -9.96 -4.19 13.80
CA VAL A 130 -8.92 -4.14 14.86
C VAL A 130 -7.56 -3.81 14.24
N ALA A 131 -6.61 -3.26 15.01
CA ALA A 131 -5.28 -2.90 14.51
C ALA A 131 -4.53 -4.07 13.85
N ALA A 132 -4.81 -5.31 14.25
CA ALA A 132 -4.23 -6.50 13.64
C ALA A 132 -4.62 -6.70 12.17
N ILE A 133 -5.60 -5.95 11.64
CA ILE A 133 -6.06 -6.07 10.24
C ILE A 133 -4.92 -5.82 9.23
N SER A 134 -3.99 -4.92 9.56
CA SER A 134 -2.83 -4.61 8.73
C SER A 134 -1.68 -5.62 8.85
N LYS A 135 -1.79 -6.60 9.78
CA LYS A 135 -0.76 -7.61 10.07
C LYS A 135 -1.27 -9.05 9.97
N CYS A 136 -2.57 -9.25 9.70
CA CYS A 136 -3.19 -10.57 9.60
C CYS A 136 -2.97 -11.22 8.22
N GLU A 137 -3.41 -12.47 8.09
CA GLU A 137 -3.45 -13.16 6.80
C GLU A 137 -4.30 -12.40 5.77
N HIS A 138 -3.88 -12.42 4.51
CA HIS A 138 -4.52 -11.70 3.41
C HIS A 138 -6.00 -12.01 3.28
N ARG A 139 -6.39 -13.29 3.46
CA ARG A 139 -7.80 -13.73 3.42
C ARG A 139 -8.71 -13.06 4.45
N LEU A 140 -8.13 -12.50 5.53
CA LEU A 140 -8.90 -11.79 6.56
C LEU A 140 -9.00 -10.30 6.25
N SER A 141 -7.98 -9.69 5.64
CA SER A 141 -7.96 -8.25 5.31
C SER A 141 -8.68 -7.92 4.00
N GLN A 142 -8.66 -8.83 3.01
CA GLN A 142 -9.32 -8.62 1.72
C GLN A 142 -10.84 -8.39 1.81
N PRO A 143 -11.62 -9.15 2.62
CA PRO A 143 -13.04 -8.84 2.83
C PRO A 143 -13.27 -7.44 3.42
N TRP A 144 -12.41 -6.99 4.33
CA TRP A 144 -12.51 -5.65 4.90
C TRP A 144 -12.23 -4.56 3.88
N SER A 145 -11.20 -4.72 3.02
CA SER A 145 -10.93 -3.76 1.96
C SER A 145 -12.10 -3.60 1.01
N ARG A 146 -12.76 -4.71 0.63
CA ARG A 146 -14.01 -4.65 -0.16
C ARG A 146 -15.13 -3.95 0.60
N TYR A 147 -15.31 -4.28 1.86
CA TYR A 147 -16.34 -3.65 2.69
C TYR A 147 -16.16 -2.14 2.78
N PHE A 148 -14.93 -1.66 3.01
CA PHE A 148 -14.62 -0.23 3.01
C PHE A 148 -14.90 0.42 1.65
N TYR A 149 -14.52 -0.23 0.57
CA TYR A 149 -14.73 0.27 -0.79
C TYR A 149 -16.20 0.33 -1.19
N GLU A 150 -17.00 -0.68 -0.81
CA GLU A 150 -18.38 -0.88 -1.26
C GLU A 150 -19.42 -0.17 -0.38
N THR A 151 -19.11 0.07 0.90
CA THR A 151 -20.05 0.65 1.86
C THR A 151 -19.95 2.17 1.88
N ILE A 152 -20.31 2.80 0.74
CA ILE A 152 -20.19 4.24 0.52
C ILE A 152 -21.01 5.05 1.55
N ASN A 153 -22.14 4.55 2.01
CA ASN A 153 -22.95 5.25 3.01
C ASN A 153 -22.23 5.43 4.36
N THR A 154 -21.24 4.59 4.66
CA THR A 154 -20.48 4.65 5.91
C THR A 154 -19.11 5.31 5.72
N PHE A 155 -18.42 4.97 4.63
CA PHE A 155 -17.02 5.37 4.41
C PHE A 155 -16.85 6.48 3.37
N GLY A 156 -17.93 6.86 2.67
CA GLY A 156 -17.82 7.80 1.55
C GLY A 156 -17.12 7.20 0.34
N ILE A 157 -16.76 8.07 -0.59
CA ILE A 157 -15.92 7.70 -1.74
C ILE A 157 -14.47 7.98 -1.36
N ILE A 158 -13.79 6.96 -0.83
CA ILE A 158 -12.39 7.04 -0.44
C ILE A 158 -11.48 6.65 -1.62
N ASP A 159 -10.35 7.33 -1.78
CA ASP A 159 -9.32 6.99 -2.78
C ASP A 159 -8.52 5.74 -2.40
N GLY A 160 -8.54 5.36 -1.14
CA GLY A 160 -7.80 4.23 -0.62
C GLY A 160 -7.75 4.23 0.90
N MET A 161 -6.69 3.70 1.45
CA MET A 161 -6.46 3.66 2.89
C MET A 161 -4.99 3.87 3.24
N ILE A 162 -4.75 4.44 4.44
CA ILE A 162 -3.43 4.53 5.07
C ILE A 162 -3.39 3.62 6.29
N TYR A 163 -2.33 2.84 6.44
CA TYR A 163 -2.15 1.87 7.52
C TYR A 163 -0.67 1.77 7.93
N LEU A 164 -0.39 1.06 9.02
CA LEU A 164 0.97 0.72 9.41
C LEU A 164 1.34 -0.65 8.83
N ASN A 165 2.46 -0.73 8.11
CA ASN A 165 2.92 -1.98 7.50
C ASN A 165 3.27 -3.05 8.55
N ALA A 166 3.37 -4.30 8.13
CA ALA A 166 3.57 -5.42 9.05
C ALA A 166 5.02 -5.62 9.47
N HIS A 167 5.99 -4.98 8.84
CA HIS A 167 7.42 -5.22 9.05
C HIS A 167 8.04 -4.28 10.09
N ASN A 168 7.82 -2.97 9.95
CA ASN A 168 8.44 -1.98 10.82
C ASN A 168 7.49 -0.88 11.31
N ASP A 169 6.18 -1.10 11.19
CA ASP A 169 5.15 -0.13 11.53
C ASP A 169 5.28 1.22 10.79
N GLY A 170 5.98 1.23 9.66
CA GLY A 170 6.04 2.40 8.77
C GLY A 170 4.72 2.65 8.04
N PRO A 171 4.46 3.90 7.59
CA PRO A 171 3.24 4.24 6.89
C PRO A 171 3.19 3.57 5.52
N ALA A 172 2.09 2.93 5.20
CA ALA A 172 1.82 2.32 3.91
C ALA A 172 0.45 2.75 3.38
N LEU A 173 0.34 2.86 2.06
CA LEU A 173 -0.88 3.22 1.37
C LEU A 173 -1.30 2.10 0.43
N LEU A 174 -2.59 1.83 0.41
CA LEU A 174 -3.26 1.17 -0.69
C LEU A 174 -4.18 2.19 -1.35
N LEU A 175 -4.01 2.42 -2.64
CA LEU A 175 -4.93 3.23 -3.44
C LEU A 175 -5.78 2.33 -4.31
N TYR A 176 -7.06 2.67 -4.40
CA TYR A 176 -8.02 2.04 -5.30
C TYR A 176 -7.91 2.65 -6.71
N GLU A 177 -8.44 1.99 -7.73
CA GLU A 177 -8.39 2.44 -9.13
C GLU A 177 -8.93 3.87 -9.33
N ARG A 178 -9.86 4.31 -8.48
CA ARG A 178 -10.42 5.68 -8.52
C ARG A 178 -9.42 6.78 -8.18
N ALA A 179 -8.28 6.43 -7.60
CA ALA A 179 -7.17 7.35 -7.34
C ALA A 179 -6.19 7.45 -8.53
N GLN A 180 -6.43 6.72 -9.62
CA GLN A 180 -5.48 6.65 -10.73
C GLN A 180 -5.24 8.01 -11.39
N ASP A 181 -6.26 8.83 -11.47
CA ASP A 181 -6.19 10.20 -12.00
C ASP A 181 -5.42 11.18 -11.09
N ALA A 182 -5.24 10.84 -9.82
CA ALA A 182 -4.51 11.68 -8.86
C ALA A 182 -2.98 11.59 -9.00
N LEU A 183 -2.46 10.62 -9.76
CA LEU A 183 -1.04 10.33 -9.80
C LEU A 183 -0.40 10.79 -11.11
N MET A 184 0.75 11.44 -11.00
CA MET A 184 1.66 11.68 -12.11
C MET A 184 3.09 11.33 -11.68
N CYS A 185 3.89 10.81 -12.60
CA CYS A 185 5.30 10.49 -12.31
C CYS A 185 6.14 10.78 -13.56
N PRO A 186 6.75 11.98 -13.64
CA PRO A 186 7.74 12.28 -14.66
C PRO A 186 8.92 11.29 -14.62
N ASP A 187 9.55 11.06 -15.77
CA ASP A 187 10.63 10.07 -15.90
C ASP A 187 11.82 10.36 -14.98
N GLU A 188 12.12 11.63 -14.72
CA GLU A 188 13.17 12.07 -13.79
C GLU A 188 12.92 11.66 -12.33
N PHE A 189 11.69 11.29 -11.98
CA PHE A 189 11.32 10.77 -10.66
C PHE A 189 11.31 9.23 -10.61
N ILE A 190 11.90 8.58 -11.61
CA ILE A 190 12.05 7.13 -11.67
C ILE A 190 13.53 6.80 -11.76
N ILE A 191 14.09 6.31 -10.68
CA ILE A 191 15.52 5.99 -10.60
C ILE A 191 15.73 4.52 -10.25
N ARG A 192 16.91 3.98 -10.57
CA ARG A 192 17.27 2.62 -10.18
C ARG A 192 17.45 2.53 -8.68
N LEU A 193 17.07 1.40 -8.07
CA LEU A 193 17.28 1.20 -6.63
C LEU A 193 18.78 1.16 -6.25
N ASP A 194 19.67 0.81 -7.20
CA ASP A 194 21.12 0.83 -7.04
C ASP A 194 21.76 2.17 -7.47
N ASP A 195 20.96 3.20 -7.74
CA ASP A 195 21.48 4.51 -8.12
C ASP A 195 22.32 5.12 -7.01
N ARG A 196 23.35 5.86 -7.43
CA ARG A 196 24.29 6.52 -6.52
C ARG A 196 23.59 7.51 -5.58
N GLU A 197 22.56 8.18 -6.06
CA GLU A 197 21.79 9.17 -5.28
C GLU A 197 21.04 8.51 -4.10
N LEU A 198 20.59 7.25 -4.27
CA LEU A 198 19.90 6.50 -3.22
C LEU A 198 20.84 5.74 -2.29
N ARG A 199 22.13 5.66 -2.62
CA ARG A 199 23.06 4.74 -1.94
C ARG A 199 23.08 4.92 -0.43
N GLN A 200 23.18 6.17 0.04
CA GLN A 200 23.28 6.45 1.48
C GLN A 200 22.00 6.06 2.20
N ILE A 201 20.86 6.54 1.72
CA ILE A 201 19.56 6.23 2.35
C ILE A 201 19.23 4.74 2.30
N LEU A 202 19.64 4.05 1.23
CA LEU A 202 19.46 2.60 1.11
C LEU A 202 20.27 1.85 2.16
N VAL A 203 21.55 2.20 2.35
CA VAL A 203 22.42 1.58 3.38
C VAL A 203 21.88 1.84 4.78
N ASP A 204 21.49 3.08 5.09
CA ASP A 204 20.97 3.46 6.41
C ASP A 204 19.65 2.74 6.69
N THR A 205 18.76 2.66 5.69
CA THR A 205 17.48 1.95 5.80
C THR A 205 17.68 0.44 6.00
N MET A 206 18.62 -0.16 5.28
CA MET A 206 18.95 -1.57 5.44
C MET A 206 19.48 -1.86 6.84
N ALA A 207 20.41 -1.03 7.34
CA ALA A 207 20.95 -1.17 8.68
C ALA A 207 19.85 -1.03 9.76
N LYS A 208 18.97 -0.02 9.63
CA LYS A 208 17.85 0.23 10.56
C LYS A 208 16.87 -0.97 10.63
N ASN A 209 16.68 -1.69 9.51
CA ASN A 209 15.72 -2.78 9.40
C ASN A 209 16.35 -4.18 9.33
N SER A 210 17.64 -4.31 9.66
CA SER A 210 18.37 -5.60 9.62
C SER A 210 18.28 -6.33 8.28
N LEU A 211 18.27 -5.57 7.17
CA LEU A 211 18.27 -6.11 5.81
C LEU A 211 19.72 -6.32 5.33
N THR A 212 19.90 -7.27 4.42
CA THR A 212 21.20 -7.60 3.83
C THR A 212 21.18 -7.49 2.32
N TRP A 213 22.34 -7.35 1.68
CA TRP A 213 22.46 -7.39 0.22
C TRP A 213 22.36 -8.82 -0.30
N SER A 214 21.74 -8.97 -1.46
CA SER A 214 21.95 -10.16 -2.29
C SER A 214 23.35 -10.08 -2.90
N ASN A 215 24.20 -11.04 -2.61
CA ASN A 215 25.46 -11.25 -3.34
C ASN A 215 25.16 -11.68 -4.77
#